data_f86b34de5cab9408d51e86dbd74004af
#
_entry.id   f86b34de5cab9408d51e86dbd74004af
#
_cell.length_a   1.000
_cell.length_b   1.000
_cell.length_c   1.000
_cell.angle_alpha   90.00
_cell.angle_beta   90.00
_cell.angle_gamma   90.00
#
_symmetry.space_group_name_H-M   'P 1'
#
loop_
_entity.id
_entity.type
_entity.pdbx_description
1 polymer ?
#
loop_
_entity_poly.entity_id
_entity_poly.type
_entity_poly.pdbx_seq_one_letter_code
_entity_poly.pdbx_strand_id
1 'polypeptide(L)'
;KVMVIKMNYNVKLSDEVREALALGRPVIALESTIIAHGMPYPQNVKTALACERLARTHGAVPATIAIIGGQLCAGLTEEQIEYLGREGRNVAKVSRRDIPYIMAKGADGATTVAATMFIASLAGIKVFATGGIGGVHRGAETTMDISADLQELANTPVCVVCAGAKSILDLGLTLEYLETYGVPVLGLRTDELPAFYCRTSG
;
A
#
# COMPACT_ATOMS: atom_id res chain seq x y z
N LYS A 1 1.80 -24.44 -27.26
CA LYS A 1 0.57 -23.88 -26.67
C LYS A 1 0.96 -23.10 -25.41
N VAL A 2 0.89 -21.78 -25.46
CA VAL A 2 1.05 -20.94 -24.28
C VAL A 2 -0.25 -21.04 -23.49
N MET A 3 -0.18 -21.65 -22.29
CA MET A 3 -1.33 -21.72 -21.40
C MET A 3 -1.43 -20.39 -20.66
N VAL A 4 -2.37 -19.53 -21.04
CA VAL A 4 -2.67 -18.31 -20.31
C VAL A 4 -3.53 -18.69 -19.10
N ILE A 5 -2.92 -18.77 -17.93
CA ILE A 5 -3.65 -18.95 -16.67
C ILE A 5 -4.23 -17.59 -16.30
N LYS A 6 -5.52 -17.41 -16.50
CA LYS A 6 -6.25 -16.25 -15.97
C LYS A 6 -6.41 -16.47 -14.46
N MET A 7 -5.57 -15.84 -13.66
CA MET A 7 -5.71 -15.89 -12.20
C MET A 7 -6.97 -15.11 -11.80
N ASN A 8 -7.86 -15.77 -11.09
CA ASN A 8 -9.06 -15.14 -10.54
C ASN A 8 -8.71 -14.70 -9.10
N TYR A 9 -8.44 -13.41 -8.93
CA TYR A 9 -8.15 -12.84 -7.61
C TYR A 9 -9.46 -12.55 -6.88
N ASN A 10 -9.71 -13.26 -5.79
CA ASN A 10 -10.82 -12.98 -4.90
C ASN A 10 -10.32 -12.28 -3.64
N VAL A 11 -10.86 -11.10 -3.32
CA VAL A 11 -10.54 -10.34 -2.11
C VAL A 11 -11.60 -10.60 -1.05
N LYS A 12 -11.17 -11.07 0.11
CA LYS A 12 -12.01 -11.18 1.31
C LYS A 12 -12.15 -9.80 1.94
N LEU A 13 -13.37 -9.27 1.91
CA LEU A 13 -13.70 -8.01 2.57
C LEU A 13 -14.19 -8.28 3.99
N SER A 14 -13.84 -7.43 4.96
CA SER A 14 -14.56 -7.40 6.23
C SER A 14 -16.01 -6.99 5.99
N ASP A 15 -16.90 -7.32 6.93
CA ASP A 15 -18.32 -6.97 6.79
C ASP A 15 -18.52 -5.45 6.76
N GLU A 16 -17.74 -4.72 7.57
CA GLU A 16 -17.76 -3.25 7.60
C GLU A 16 -17.35 -2.64 6.24
N VAL A 17 -16.26 -3.13 5.65
CA VAL A 17 -15.78 -2.67 4.33
C VAL A 17 -16.79 -3.01 3.23
N ARG A 18 -17.33 -4.22 3.25
CA ARG A 18 -18.33 -4.68 2.27
C ARG A 18 -19.58 -3.81 2.32
N GLU A 19 -20.12 -3.57 3.51
CA GLU A 19 -21.29 -2.72 3.71
C GLU A 19 -21.02 -1.28 3.27
N ALA A 20 -19.86 -0.73 3.66
CA ALA A 20 -19.50 0.64 3.30
C ALA A 20 -19.43 0.83 1.78
N LEU A 21 -18.77 -0.10 1.06
CA LEU A 21 -18.70 -0.07 -0.40
C LEU A 21 -20.09 -0.20 -1.05
N ALA A 22 -20.94 -1.11 -0.54
CA ALA A 22 -22.30 -1.30 -1.05
C ALA A 22 -23.18 -0.05 -0.87
N LEU A 23 -22.97 0.72 0.20
CA LEU A 23 -23.71 1.94 0.50
C LEU A 23 -23.05 3.21 -0.06
N GLY A 24 -21.93 3.10 -0.79
CA GLY A 24 -21.19 4.25 -1.32
C GLY A 24 -20.54 5.11 -0.22
N ARG A 25 -20.32 4.57 0.97
CA ARG A 25 -19.60 5.25 2.05
C ARG A 25 -18.10 5.33 1.76
N PRO A 26 -17.39 6.36 2.22
CA PRO A 26 -15.93 6.46 2.04
C PRO A 26 -15.18 5.29 2.66
N VAL A 27 -14.35 4.63 1.86
CA VAL A 27 -13.43 3.58 2.32
C VAL A 27 -12.01 3.99 1.97
N ILE A 28 -11.08 3.84 2.91
CA ILE A 28 -9.67 4.15 2.72
C ILE A 28 -8.80 2.91 2.96
N ALA A 29 -7.99 2.55 1.96
CA ALA A 29 -7.02 1.48 2.12
C ALA A 29 -5.84 1.93 2.97
N LEU A 30 -5.27 1.01 3.74
CA LEU A 30 -4.05 1.16 4.52
C LEU A 30 -3.12 -0.02 4.25
N GLU A 31 -1.81 0.22 4.13
CA GLU A 31 -0.82 -0.84 3.93
C GLU A 31 -0.50 -1.60 5.22
N SER A 32 0.08 -2.79 5.09
CA SER A 32 0.52 -3.60 6.23
C SER A 32 2.03 -3.74 6.37
N THR A 33 2.83 -3.23 5.42
CA THR A 33 4.29 -3.23 5.57
C THR A 33 4.73 -2.47 6.82
N ILE A 34 4.06 -1.38 7.18
CA ILE A 34 4.36 -0.63 8.40
C ILE A 34 4.16 -1.48 9.66
N ILE A 35 3.24 -2.43 9.62
CA ILE A 35 2.92 -3.32 10.74
C ILE A 35 4.03 -4.37 10.93
N ALA A 36 4.39 -5.09 9.85
CA ALA A 36 5.32 -6.20 9.94
C ALA A 36 6.80 -5.78 9.81
N HIS A 37 7.10 -4.71 9.08
CA HIS A 37 8.47 -4.32 8.71
C HIS A 37 8.85 -2.89 9.04
N GLY A 38 7.91 -2.05 9.45
CA GLY A 38 8.15 -0.61 9.63
C GLY A 38 8.61 -0.22 11.03
N MET A 39 8.05 -0.81 12.05
CA MET A 39 8.28 -0.46 13.45
C MET A 39 8.41 -1.71 14.33
N PRO A 40 9.09 -1.62 15.49
CA PRO A 40 9.12 -2.71 16.46
C PRO A 40 7.76 -2.90 17.14
N TYR A 41 7.49 -4.14 17.52
CA TYR A 41 6.35 -4.46 18.38
C TYR A 41 6.60 -3.90 19.80
N PRO A 42 5.59 -3.38 20.52
CA PRO A 42 4.18 -3.24 20.14
C PRO A 42 3.82 -1.90 19.45
N GLN A 43 4.81 -1.07 19.13
CA GLN A 43 4.56 0.25 18.56
C GLN A 43 3.90 0.18 17.17
N ASN A 44 4.28 -0.82 16.37
CA ASN A 44 3.70 -1.08 15.06
C ASN A 44 2.17 -1.29 15.11
N VAL A 45 1.69 -2.14 16.03
CA VAL A 45 0.26 -2.39 16.22
C VAL A 45 -0.47 -1.15 16.70
N LYS A 46 0.10 -0.46 17.71
CA LYS A 46 -0.48 0.79 18.24
C LYS A 46 -0.66 1.84 17.14
N THR A 47 0.34 1.96 16.26
CA THR A 47 0.30 2.91 15.14
C THR A 47 -0.76 2.52 14.12
N ALA A 48 -0.82 1.24 13.72
CA ALA A 48 -1.83 0.77 12.78
C ALA A 48 -3.25 1.02 13.27
N LEU A 49 -3.54 0.63 14.50
CA LEU A 49 -4.86 0.86 15.13
C LEU A 49 -5.16 2.35 15.32
N ALA A 50 -4.15 3.19 15.57
CA ALA A 50 -4.33 4.63 15.64
C ALA A 50 -4.70 5.23 14.27
N CYS A 51 -4.08 4.77 13.18
CA CYS A 51 -4.44 5.17 11.81
C CYS A 51 -5.88 4.78 11.48
N GLU A 52 -6.32 3.57 11.83
CA GLU A 52 -7.70 3.16 11.61
C GLU A 52 -8.68 4.02 12.41
N ARG A 53 -8.41 4.26 13.70
CA ARG A 53 -9.25 5.16 14.52
C ARG A 53 -9.33 6.56 13.92
N LEU A 54 -8.21 7.10 13.43
CA LEU A 54 -8.18 8.43 12.81
C LEU A 54 -9.05 8.45 11.53
N ALA A 55 -8.98 7.44 10.69
CA ALA A 55 -9.84 7.32 9.52
C ALA A 55 -11.33 7.35 9.91
N ARG A 56 -11.73 6.59 10.96
CA ARG A 56 -13.11 6.55 11.47
C ARG A 56 -13.56 7.90 12.01
N THR A 57 -12.71 8.62 12.76
CA THR A 57 -13.06 9.95 13.28
C THR A 57 -13.30 11.00 12.19
N HIS A 58 -12.75 10.76 10.99
CA HIS A 58 -12.98 11.59 9.80
C HIS A 58 -14.04 11.04 8.85
N GLY A 59 -14.83 10.06 9.29
CA GLY A 59 -15.98 9.54 8.56
C GLY A 59 -15.64 8.54 7.44
N ALA A 60 -14.42 8.00 7.40
CA ALA A 60 -14.04 6.96 6.46
C ALA A 60 -13.93 5.59 7.15
N VAL A 61 -14.29 4.53 6.43
CA VAL A 61 -14.06 3.16 6.88
C VAL A 61 -12.64 2.73 6.50
N PRO A 62 -11.77 2.39 7.45
CA PRO A 62 -10.43 1.90 7.16
C PRO A 62 -10.48 0.46 6.65
N ALA A 63 -9.66 0.17 5.66
CA ALA A 63 -9.45 -1.16 5.12
C ALA A 63 -7.94 -1.46 5.12
N THR A 64 -7.41 -1.94 6.23
CA THR A 64 -6.04 -2.43 6.28
C THR A 64 -5.93 -3.67 5.41
N ILE A 65 -4.96 -3.69 4.48
CA ILE A 65 -4.79 -4.71 3.44
C ILE A 65 -3.58 -5.59 3.75
N ALA A 66 -3.78 -6.90 3.69
CA ALA A 66 -2.72 -7.91 3.79
C ALA A 66 -3.13 -9.21 3.07
N ILE A 67 -2.23 -10.17 3.04
CA ILE A 67 -2.52 -11.56 2.64
C ILE A 67 -2.45 -12.41 3.91
N ILE A 68 -3.51 -13.13 4.21
CA ILE A 68 -3.59 -14.01 5.38
C ILE A 68 -3.92 -15.43 4.92
N GLY A 69 -3.03 -16.38 5.19
CA GLY A 69 -3.19 -17.77 4.74
C GLY A 69 -3.35 -17.91 3.22
N GLY A 70 -2.67 -17.07 2.43
CA GLY A 70 -2.81 -17.01 0.98
C GLY A 70 -4.05 -16.30 0.47
N GLN A 71 -4.92 -15.79 1.35
CA GLN A 71 -6.12 -15.05 0.98
C GLN A 71 -5.86 -13.55 0.98
N LEU A 72 -6.18 -12.86 -0.12
CA LEU A 72 -6.17 -11.40 -0.18
C LEU A 72 -7.27 -10.85 0.73
N CYS A 73 -6.91 -9.96 1.66
CA CYS A 73 -7.84 -9.39 2.65
C CYS A 73 -7.85 -7.87 2.57
N ALA A 74 -9.03 -7.25 2.66
CA ALA A 74 -9.22 -5.82 2.83
C ALA A 74 -10.18 -5.56 4.01
N GLY A 75 -9.66 -4.91 5.04
CA GLY A 75 -10.28 -4.77 6.36
C GLY A 75 -9.87 -5.93 7.28
N LEU A 76 -8.70 -5.80 7.91
CA LEU A 76 -8.24 -6.77 8.91
C LEU A 76 -8.96 -6.57 10.24
N THR A 77 -9.10 -7.65 11.02
CA THR A 77 -9.51 -7.54 12.42
C THR A 77 -8.35 -7.07 13.29
N GLU A 78 -8.65 -6.57 14.50
CA GLU A 78 -7.60 -6.17 15.45
C GLU A 78 -6.67 -7.35 15.79
N GLU A 79 -7.21 -8.58 15.89
CA GLU A 79 -6.42 -9.80 16.13
C GLU A 79 -5.47 -10.11 14.96
N GLN A 80 -5.90 -9.86 13.73
CA GLN A 80 -5.04 -10.04 12.55
C GLN A 80 -3.94 -8.99 12.48
N ILE A 81 -4.24 -7.74 12.85
CA ILE A 81 -3.25 -6.66 12.95
C ILE A 81 -2.23 -6.99 14.07
N GLU A 82 -2.72 -7.44 15.23
CA GLU A 82 -1.86 -7.87 16.35
C GLU A 82 -0.96 -9.04 15.95
N TYR A 83 -1.53 -10.05 15.27
CA TYR A 83 -0.79 -11.20 14.74
C TYR A 83 0.34 -10.76 13.80
N LEU A 84 0.02 -9.95 12.77
CA LEU A 84 1.04 -9.46 11.84
C LEU A 84 2.13 -8.63 12.55
N GLY A 85 1.75 -7.88 13.56
CA GLY A 85 2.68 -7.07 14.33
C GLY A 85 3.63 -7.90 15.18
N ARG A 86 3.17 -8.98 15.78
CA ARG A 86 3.99 -9.92 16.57
C ARG A 86 4.94 -10.73 15.70
N GLU A 87 4.41 -11.30 14.61
CA GLU A 87 5.21 -12.07 13.66
C GLU A 87 6.28 -11.19 12.98
N GLY A 88 5.97 -9.94 12.75
CA GLY A 88 6.94 -8.96 12.24
C GLY A 88 7.65 -9.48 10.98
N ARG A 89 8.97 -9.55 11.02
CA ARG A 89 9.80 -9.95 9.87
C ARG A 89 9.65 -11.41 9.44
N ASN A 90 8.97 -12.25 10.21
CA ASN A 90 8.62 -13.61 9.80
C ASN A 90 7.53 -13.62 8.73
N VAL A 91 6.70 -12.56 8.66
CA VAL A 91 5.72 -12.37 7.58
C VAL A 91 6.44 -11.86 6.33
N ALA A 92 6.12 -12.43 5.17
CA ALA A 92 6.72 -12.00 3.91
C ALA A 92 6.37 -10.53 3.60
N LYS A 93 7.36 -9.74 3.15
CA LYS A 93 7.10 -8.44 2.54
C LYS A 93 6.70 -8.66 1.08
N VAL A 94 5.46 -8.30 0.74
CA VAL A 94 4.84 -8.64 -0.54
C VAL A 94 4.68 -7.40 -1.41
N SER A 95 5.32 -7.41 -2.58
CA SER A 95 5.07 -6.48 -3.68
C SER A 95 4.18 -7.16 -4.74
N ARG A 96 3.87 -6.45 -5.82
CA ARG A 96 3.00 -6.91 -6.91
C ARG A 96 3.39 -8.31 -7.43
N ARG A 97 4.66 -8.55 -7.71
CA ARG A 97 5.16 -9.82 -8.27
C ARG A 97 5.03 -11.01 -7.31
N ASP A 98 5.00 -10.73 -6.01
CA ASP A 98 5.03 -11.78 -4.98
C ASP A 98 3.64 -12.33 -4.67
N ILE A 99 2.58 -11.58 -5.00
CA ILE A 99 1.19 -11.93 -4.68
C ILE A 99 0.83 -13.36 -5.12
N PRO A 100 1.02 -13.76 -6.40
CA PRO A 100 0.65 -15.11 -6.83
C PRO A 100 1.39 -16.20 -6.08
N TYR A 101 2.66 -15.95 -5.76
CA TYR A 101 3.50 -16.91 -5.05
C TYR A 101 3.06 -17.10 -3.58
N ILE A 102 2.77 -16.01 -2.88
CA ILE A 102 2.29 -16.05 -1.50
C ILE A 102 0.90 -16.72 -1.42
N MET A 103 0.00 -16.39 -2.35
CA MET A 103 -1.30 -17.04 -2.48
C MET A 103 -1.17 -18.55 -2.69
N ALA A 104 -0.32 -18.97 -3.62
CA ALA A 104 -0.12 -20.39 -3.94
C ALA A 104 0.48 -21.18 -2.78
N LYS A 105 1.30 -20.53 -1.96
CA LYS A 105 1.88 -21.12 -0.74
C LYS A 105 0.90 -21.21 0.43
N GLY A 106 -0.23 -20.52 0.38
CA GLY A 106 -1.10 -20.35 1.55
C GLY A 106 -0.42 -19.59 2.69
N ALA A 107 0.52 -18.69 2.38
CA ALA A 107 1.33 -17.99 3.36
C ALA A 107 0.78 -16.58 3.67
N ASP A 108 1.34 -15.96 4.72
CA ASP A 108 1.01 -14.59 5.10
C ASP A 108 1.92 -13.58 4.42
N GLY A 109 1.36 -12.41 4.11
CA GLY A 109 2.08 -11.35 3.45
C GLY A 109 1.65 -9.96 3.89
N ALA A 110 2.63 -9.15 4.30
CA ALA A 110 2.46 -7.72 4.54
C ALA A 110 2.68 -6.95 3.24
N THR A 111 1.68 -6.18 2.82
CA THR A 111 1.62 -5.55 1.51
C THR A 111 2.35 -4.22 1.45
N THR A 112 3.20 -4.04 0.44
CA THR A 112 3.81 -2.75 0.06
C THR A 112 2.76 -1.83 -0.58
N VAL A 113 3.14 -0.60 -0.91
CA VAL A 113 2.29 0.35 -1.64
C VAL A 113 1.73 -0.31 -2.92
N ALA A 114 2.58 -0.90 -3.75
CA ALA A 114 2.15 -1.57 -4.98
C ALA A 114 1.15 -2.70 -4.73
N ALA A 115 1.45 -3.60 -3.80
CA ALA A 115 0.55 -4.70 -3.50
C ALA A 115 -0.77 -4.23 -2.88
N THR A 116 -0.73 -3.20 -2.02
CA THR A 116 -1.91 -2.58 -1.41
C THR A 116 -2.81 -1.94 -2.47
N MET A 117 -2.25 -1.16 -3.40
CA MET A 117 -2.99 -0.55 -4.51
C MET A 117 -3.70 -1.59 -5.36
N PHE A 118 -2.98 -2.65 -5.73
CA PHE A 118 -3.55 -3.72 -6.54
C PHE A 118 -4.75 -4.39 -5.85
N ILE A 119 -4.60 -4.76 -4.59
CA ILE A 119 -5.67 -5.41 -3.82
C ILE A 119 -6.83 -4.44 -3.57
N ALA A 120 -6.54 -3.16 -3.26
CA ALA A 120 -7.54 -2.11 -3.10
C ALA A 120 -8.38 -1.94 -4.38
N SER A 121 -7.75 -1.90 -5.54
CA SER A 121 -8.44 -1.82 -6.83
C SER A 121 -9.37 -3.01 -7.08
N LEU A 122 -8.91 -4.23 -6.78
CA LEU A 122 -9.73 -5.44 -6.89
C LEU A 122 -10.93 -5.40 -5.93
N ALA A 123 -10.75 -4.81 -4.76
CA ALA A 123 -11.80 -4.62 -3.75
C ALA A 123 -12.77 -3.47 -4.09
N GLY A 124 -12.49 -2.66 -5.12
CA GLY A 124 -13.28 -1.49 -5.48
C GLY A 124 -12.98 -0.24 -4.64
N ILE A 125 -11.92 -0.26 -3.82
CA ILE A 125 -11.47 0.87 -3.01
C ILE A 125 -10.68 1.85 -3.89
N LYS A 126 -11.01 3.14 -3.81
CA LYS A 126 -10.48 4.19 -4.70
C LYS A 126 -9.41 5.07 -4.08
N VAL A 127 -9.28 5.06 -2.76
CA VAL A 127 -8.33 5.91 -2.02
C VAL A 127 -7.49 5.06 -1.09
N PHE A 128 -6.19 5.33 -1.09
CA PHE A 128 -5.21 4.68 -0.22
C PHE A 128 -4.36 5.75 0.46
N ALA A 129 -4.18 5.66 1.77
CA ALA A 129 -3.28 6.53 2.53
C ALA A 129 -2.06 5.75 3.02
N THR A 130 -0.88 6.33 2.80
CA THR A 130 0.40 5.78 3.27
C THR A 130 1.33 6.90 3.73
N GLY A 131 2.34 6.58 4.51
CA GLY A 131 3.35 7.56 4.92
C GLY A 131 4.22 8.05 3.77
N GLY A 132 4.63 7.16 2.87
CA GLY A 132 5.44 7.50 1.72
C GLY A 132 5.56 6.37 0.72
N ILE A 133 5.67 6.74 -0.55
CA ILE A 133 5.85 5.80 -1.66
C ILE A 133 7.33 5.45 -1.89
N GLY A 134 7.56 4.35 -2.60
CA GLY A 134 8.83 4.09 -3.26
C GLY A 134 9.03 5.00 -4.46
N GLY A 135 10.22 4.97 -5.02
CA GLY A 135 10.58 5.84 -6.14
C GLY A 135 11.81 5.31 -6.86
N VAL A 136 12.49 6.18 -7.59
CA VAL A 136 13.76 5.93 -8.24
C VAL A 136 14.88 6.04 -7.21
N HIS A 137 15.70 5.01 -7.06
CA HIS A 137 16.85 5.07 -6.14
C HIS A 137 17.99 5.91 -6.74
N ARG A 138 18.77 6.55 -5.87
CA ARG A 138 19.97 7.27 -6.31
C ARG A 138 20.93 6.30 -6.97
N GLY A 139 21.46 6.64 -8.15
CA GLY A 139 22.28 5.76 -8.96
C GLY A 139 21.47 4.78 -9.83
N ALA A 140 20.18 4.98 -9.97
CA ALA A 140 19.31 4.13 -10.79
C ALA A 140 19.67 4.17 -12.27
N GLU A 141 20.35 5.20 -12.74
CA GLU A 141 20.89 5.30 -14.11
C GLU A 141 21.87 4.17 -14.44
N THR A 142 22.48 3.55 -13.44
CA THR A 142 23.40 2.42 -13.61
C THR A 142 22.82 1.11 -13.07
N THR A 143 21.98 1.16 -12.04
CA THR A 143 21.46 -0.02 -11.33
C THR A 143 20.07 -0.44 -11.77
N MET A 144 19.31 0.46 -12.38
CA MET A 144 17.88 0.30 -12.70
C MET A 144 17.04 0.00 -11.44
N ASP A 145 17.49 0.43 -10.25
CA ASP A 145 16.76 0.21 -9.00
C ASP A 145 15.61 1.22 -8.88
N ILE A 146 14.47 0.79 -9.37
CA ILE A 146 13.22 1.56 -9.42
C ILE A 146 12.13 0.77 -8.70
N SER A 147 11.42 1.42 -7.79
CA SER A 147 10.34 0.78 -7.04
C SER A 147 9.17 0.37 -7.93
N ALA A 148 8.65 -0.83 -7.69
CA ALA A 148 7.42 -1.30 -8.31
C ALA A 148 6.20 -0.43 -7.97
N ASP A 149 6.28 0.40 -6.93
CA ASP A 149 5.21 1.32 -6.56
C ASP A 149 4.90 2.30 -7.71
N LEU A 150 5.94 2.76 -8.43
CA LEU A 150 5.76 3.69 -9.55
C LEU A 150 4.99 3.06 -10.73
N GLN A 151 5.29 1.78 -11.01
CA GLN A 151 4.56 1.03 -12.04
C GLN A 151 3.09 0.81 -11.64
N GLU A 152 2.83 0.57 -10.37
CA GLU A 152 1.46 0.37 -9.91
C GLU A 152 0.68 1.69 -9.91
N LEU A 153 1.33 2.82 -9.55
CA LEU A 153 0.73 4.17 -9.67
C LEU A 153 0.30 4.48 -11.11
N ALA A 154 1.07 4.02 -12.10
CA ALA A 154 0.77 4.22 -13.51
C ALA A 154 -0.40 3.34 -14.02
N ASN A 155 -0.60 2.16 -13.44
CA ASN A 155 -1.49 1.14 -14.01
C ASN A 155 -2.74 0.85 -13.19
N THR A 156 -2.86 1.38 -11.98
CA THR A 156 -3.94 1.03 -11.05
C THR A 156 -4.74 2.28 -10.65
N PRO A 157 -6.07 2.29 -10.85
CA PRO A 157 -6.91 3.47 -10.65
C PRO A 157 -7.26 3.67 -9.16
N VAL A 158 -6.24 3.90 -8.34
CA VAL A 158 -6.34 4.20 -6.90
C VAL A 158 -5.58 5.49 -6.62
N CYS A 159 -6.25 6.46 -6.01
CA CYS A 159 -5.62 7.69 -5.55
C CYS A 159 -4.79 7.42 -4.30
N VAL A 160 -3.49 7.70 -4.35
CA VAL A 160 -2.59 7.53 -3.21
C VAL A 160 -2.31 8.87 -2.56
N VAL A 161 -2.65 8.98 -1.27
CA VAL A 161 -2.35 10.14 -0.43
C VAL A 161 -1.13 9.80 0.43
N CYS A 162 -0.06 10.57 0.29
CA CYS A 162 1.20 10.28 1.00
C CYS A 162 1.97 11.57 1.33
N ALA A 163 3.01 11.45 2.13
CA ALA A 163 3.99 12.53 2.36
C ALA A 163 5.15 12.49 1.34
N GLY A 164 4.86 12.17 0.09
CA GLY A 164 5.83 12.08 -0.99
C GLY A 164 6.60 10.77 -1.04
N ALA A 165 7.71 10.76 -1.77
CA ALA A 165 8.62 9.63 -1.82
C ALA A 165 9.53 9.59 -0.58
N LYS A 166 10.00 8.38 -0.22
CA LYS A 166 10.92 8.22 0.92
C LYS A 166 12.21 9.00 0.69
N SER A 167 12.75 9.62 1.74
CA SER A 167 13.88 10.57 1.67
C SER A 167 15.20 9.99 1.13
N ILE A 168 15.33 8.67 1.08
CA ILE A 168 16.50 7.98 0.51
C ILE A 168 16.51 7.96 -1.02
N LEU A 169 15.39 8.33 -1.64
CA LEU A 169 15.15 8.23 -3.07
C LEU A 169 15.62 9.50 -3.80
N ASP A 170 15.77 9.40 -5.10
CA ASP A 170 15.94 10.53 -5.99
C ASP A 170 14.57 11.11 -6.34
N LEU A 171 14.25 12.27 -5.79
CA LEU A 171 12.93 12.87 -5.94
C LEU A 171 12.71 13.42 -7.36
N GLY A 172 13.75 14.01 -7.95
CA GLY A 172 13.70 14.52 -9.31
C GLY A 172 13.42 13.40 -10.30
N LEU A 173 14.24 12.34 -10.29
CA LEU A 173 14.02 11.18 -11.18
C LEU A 173 12.71 10.46 -10.90
N THR A 174 12.23 10.50 -9.65
CA THR A 174 10.92 9.92 -9.30
C THR A 174 9.77 10.69 -9.96
N LEU A 175 9.83 12.04 -9.95
CA LEU A 175 8.83 12.89 -10.63
C LEU A 175 8.87 12.69 -12.14
N GLU A 176 10.06 12.69 -12.76
CA GLU A 176 10.24 12.45 -14.19
C GLU A 176 9.67 11.08 -14.60
N TYR A 177 9.87 10.07 -13.77
CA TYR A 177 9.32 8.75 -14.02
C TYR A 177 7.78 8.77 -13.99
N LEU A 178 7.19 9.40 -12.98
CA LEU A 178 5.74 9.51 -12.85
C LEU A 178 5.13 10.31 -14.01
N GLU A 179 5.76 11.41 -14.41
CA GLU A 179 5.34 12.22 -15.58
C GLU A 179 5.37 11.38 -16.85
N THR A 180 6.47 10.67 -17.12
CA THR A 180 6.62 9.81 -18.31
C THR A 180 5.49 8.78 -18.43
N TYR A 181 5.01 8.27 -17.30
CA TYR A 181 3.90 7.31 -17.26
C TYR A 181 2.52 7.93 -17.07
N GLY A 182 2.42 9.26 -17.14
CA GLY A 182 1.15 9.99 -17.09
C GLY A 182 0.46 9.94 -15.73
N VAL A 183 1.23 9.80 -14.63
CA VAL A 183 0.70 9.82 -13.27
C VAL A 183 0.58 11.25 -12.76
N PRO A 184 -0.64 11.77 -12.50
CA PRO A 184 -0.80 13.11 -11.95
C PRO A 184 -0.25 13.17 -10.52
N VAL A 185 0.62 14.15 -10.25
CA VAL A 185 1.12 14.46 -8.90
C VAL A 185 0.57 15.80 -8.48
N LEU A 186 -0.20 15.82 -7.40
CA LEU A 186 -0.88 17.02 -6.91
C LEU A 186 -0.41 17.37 -5.50
N GLY A 187 0.01 18.62 -5.31
CA GLY A 187 0.35 19.15 -3.99
C GLY A 187 -0.89 19.65 -3.26
N LEU A 188 -1.19 19.06 -2.10
CA LEU A 188 -2.25 19.57 -1.23
C LEU A 188 -1.68 20.62 -0.27
N ARG A 189 -1.96 21.92 -0.55
CA ARG A 189 -1.44 23.07 0.21
C ARG A 189 0.09 23.14 0.25
N THR A 190 0.73 22.71 -0.82
CA THR A 190 2.19 22.78 -1.00
C THR A 190 2.52 22.90 -2.48
N ASP A 191 3.58 23.65 -2.78
CA ASP A 191 4.14 23.81 -4.12
C ASP A 191 5.40 22.94 -4.32
N GLU A 192 5.79 22.20 -3.28
CA GLU A 192 6.96 21.31 -3.27
C GLU A 192 6.55 19.87 -3.02
N LEU A 193 7.29 18.93 -3.58
CA LEU A 193 7.16 17.52 -3.25
C LEU A 193 7.75 17.26 -1.85
N PRO A 194 6.96 16.81 -0.86
CA PRO A 194 7.50 16.48 0.45
C PRO A 194 8.47 15.29 0.36
N ALA A 195 9.51 15.32 1.17
CA ALA A 195 10.50 14.23 1.27
C ALA A 195 10.27 13.40 2.54
N PHE A 196 9.08 12.86 2.72
CA PHE A 196 8.66 11.98 3.81
C PHE A 196 8.77 12.61 5.21
N TYR A 197 9.99 12.91 5.69
CA TYR A 197 10.23 13.57 6.98
C TYR A 197 10.35 15.10 6.87
N CYS A 198 10.66 15.60 5.68
CA CYS A 198 10.90 17.03 5.43
C CYS A 198 9.75 17.61 4.62
N ARG A 199 9.32 18.82 4.98
CA ARG A 199 8.30 19.55 4.20
C ARG A 199 8.85 20.03 2.87
N THR A 200 10.12 20.35 2.84
CA THR A 200 10.80 20.91 1.67
C THR A 200 11.85 19.92 1.20
N SER A 201 11.94 19.77 -0.09
CA SER A 201 12.91 18.86 -0.73
C SER A 201 14.02 19.58 -1.51
N GLY A 202 13.97 20.89 -1.56
CA GLY A 202 14.91 21.75 -2.28
C GLY A 202 14.48 22.10 -3.67
#